data_2f9c4998815da0409dafe8996cee0712
#
_entry.id   2f9c4998815da0409dafe8996cee0712
#
_cell.length_a   1.000
_cell.length_b   1.000
_cell.length_c   1.000
_cell.angle_alpha   90.00
_cell.angle_beta   90.00
_cell.angle_gamma   90.00
#
_symmetry.space_group_name_H-M   'P 1'
#
loop_
_entity.id
_entity.type
_entity.pdbx_description
1 polymer ?
#
loop_
_entity_poly.entity_id
_entity_poly.type
_entity_poly.pdbx_seq_one_letter_code
_entity_poly.pdbx_strand_id
1 'polypeptide(L)'
;DAHLFAGDGVQIVAQVETGKALKKYKDEKRPLPHINFGTNYSLSIGGITIELIYPGEGHGEGNSIIYIPSRKIMMYVDTVTPKSVPFKNFAYTADILSQMKGIEKALKLDFNVYIAGHLNRPGSKEEMKEVLEYYHASKKASIEAIKKVSFLDVRSKSKTKDVQFDNC
;
A
#
# COMPACT_ATOMS: atom_id res chain seq x y z
N ASP A 1 -16.80 2.88 6.00
CA ASP A 1 -17.77 3.90 6.50
C ASP A 1 -17.90 5.12 5.56
N ALA A 2 -17.54 4.97 4.27
CA ALA A 2 -17.65 6.07 3.31
C ALA A 2 -19.12 6.56 3.13
N HIS A 3 -20.11 5.70 3.41
CA HIS A 3 -21.52 6.07 3.39
C HIS A 3 -21.87 7.24 4.34
N LEU A 4 -21.11 7.43 5.41
CA LEU A 4 -21.31 8.53 6.35
C LEU A 4 -21.04 9.91 5.73
N PHE A 5 -20.26 9.92 4.65
CA PHE A 5 -19.88 11.13 3.91
C PHE A 5 -20.57 11.22 2.53
N ALA A 6 -21.31 10.17 2.16
CA ALA A 6 -22.02 10.10 0.89
C ALA A 6 -23.36 10.87 1.01
N GLY A 7 -23.33 12.17 0.73
CA GLY A 7 -24.51 13.03 0.70
C GLY A 7 -24.62 13.76 -0.62
N ASP A 8 -25.65 14.61 -0.74
CA ASP A 8 -25.86 15.41 -1.94
C ASP A 8 -24.65 16.31 -2.23
N GLY A 9 -24.16 16.26 -3.47
CA GLY A 9 -23.01 17.03 -3.91
C GLY A 9 -21.64 16.44 -3.57
N VAL A 10 -21.55 15.34 -2.82
CA VAL A 10 -20.28 14.65 -2.54
C VAL A 10 -19.90 13.71 -3.67
N GLN A 11 -18.69 13.84 -4.16
CA GLN A 11 -18.13 12.93 -5.16
C GLN A 11 -17.14 11.97 -4.49
N ILE A 12 -17.37 10.68 -4.66
CA ILE A 12 -16.46 9.62 -4.23
C ILE A 12 -15.57 9.29 -5.42
N VAL A 13 -14.26 9.45 -5.24
CA VAL A 13 -13.24 9.15 -6.25
C VAL A 13 -12.40 7.97 -5.75
N ALA A 14 -12.21 6.95 -6.58
CA ALA A 14 -11.37 5.82 -6.23
C ALA A 14 -10.62 5.29 -7.46
N GLN A 15 -9.56 4.55 -7.20
CA GLN A 15 -8.83 3.83 -8.23
C GLN A 15 -9.73 2.70 -8.80
N VAL A 16 -9.56 2.37 -10.08
CA VAL A 16 -10.45 1.45 -10.80
C VAL A 16 -10.51 0.05 -10.15
N GLU A 17 -9.42 -0.47 -9.59
CA GLU A 17 -9.41 -1.78 -8.92
C GLU A 17 -10.21 -1.74 -7.61
N THR A 18 -10.10 -0.64 -6.86
CA THR A 18 -10.98 -0.40 -5.69
C THR A 18 -12.45 -0.40 -6.09
N GLY A 19 -12.79 0.27 -7.19
CA GLY A 19 -14.17 0.28 -7.71
C GLY A 19 -14.68 -1.12 -8.08
N LYS A 20 -13.83 -1.94 -8.71
CA LYS A 20 -14.15 -3.35 -9.03
C LYS A 20 -14.35 -4.18 -7.76
N ALA A 21 -13.48 -4.05 -6.77
CA ALA A 21 -13.58 -4.74 -5.49
C ALA A 21 -14.89 -4.39 -4.76
N LEU A 22 -15.20 -3.09 -4.65
CA LEU A 22 -16.44 -2.62 -4.03
C LEU A 22 -17.69 -3.17 -4.73
N LYS A 23 -17.69 -3.20 -6.06
CA LYS A 23 -18.79 -3.77 -6.85
C LYS A 23 -18.96 -5.27 -6.59
N LYS A 24 -17.87 -6.00 -6.38
CA LYS A 24 -17.86 -7.43 -6.06
C LYS A 24 -18.42 -7.70 -4.67
N TYR A 25 -17.99 -6.93 -3.66
CA TYR A 25 -18.36 -7.16 -2.26
C TYR A 25 -19.76 -6.68 -1.90
N LYS A 26 -20.32 -5.68 -2.61
CA LYS A 26 -21.70 -5.18 -2.44
C LYS A 26 -22.03 -4.78 -1.00
N ASP A 27 -21.10 -4.14 -0.31
CA ASP A 27 -21.28 -3.66 1.05
C ASP A 27 -21.96 -2.29 1.03
N GLU A 28 -23.15 -2.17 1.62
CA GLU A 28 -23.95 -0.93 1.68
C GLU A 28 -23.21 0.22 2.39
N LYS A 29 -22.31 -0.10 3.33
CA LYS A 29 -21.47 0.88 4.03
C LYS A 29 -20.29 1.37 3.18
N ARG A 30 -20.14 0.80 2.01
CA ARG A 30 -19.04 1.13 1.06
C ARG A 30 -19.63 1.48 -0.31
N PRO A 31 -20.18 2.68 -0.46
CA PRO A 31 -20.80 3.10 -1.72
C PRO A 31 -19.81 3.05 -2.87
N LEU A 32 -20.34 2.79 -4.06
CA LEU A 32 -19.52 2.78 -5.26
C LEU A 32 -18.96 4.17 -5.58
N PRO A 33 -17.76 4.27 -6.14
CA PRO A 33 -17.21 5.54 -6.58
C PRO A 33 -18.02 6.15 -7.72
N HIS A 34 -18.20 7.46 -7.68
CA HIS A 34 -18.76 8.23 -8.79
C HIS A 34 -17.73 8.37 -9.92
N ILE A 35 -16.45 8.47 -9.55
CA ILE A 35 -15.32 8.60 -10.47
C ILE A 35 -14.33 7.49 -10.17
N ASN A 36 -14.01 6.72 -11.22
CA ASN A 36 -12.94 5.74 -11.17
C ASN A 36 -11.77 6.22 -12.01
N PHE A 37 -10.57 6.30 -11.43
CA PHE A 37 -9.37 6.69 -12.17
C PHE A 37 -8.45 5.50 -12.41
N GLY A 38 -7.67 5.57 -13.48
CA GLY A 38 -6.67 4.56 -13.82
C GLY A 38 -5.36 4.78 -13.07
N THR A 39 -4.40 5.42 -13.74
CA THR A 39 -3.05 5.63 -13.19
C THR A 39 -2.95 6.92 -12.39
N ASN A 40 -3.54 8.00 -12.87
CA ASN A 40 -3.47 9.31 -12.23
C ASN A 40 -4.82 10.02 -12.33
N TYR A 41 -5.12 10.83 -11.34
CA TYR A 41 -6.24 11.73 -11.34
C TYR A 41 -5.88 13.00 -10.58
N SER A 42 -6.28 14.14 -11.08
CA SER A 42 -6.03 15.44 -10.44
C SER A 42 -7.33 16.16 -10.23
N LEU A 43 -7.51 16.74 -9.05
CA LEU A 43 -8.65 17.58 -8.72
C LEU A 43 -8.16 18.86 -8.04
N SER A 44 -8.93 19.93 -8.20
CA SER A 44 -8.63 21.21 -7.56
C SER A 44 -9.81 21.63 -6.70
N ILE A 45 -9.55 21.88 -5.42
CA ILE A 45 -10.56 22.28 -4.44
C ILE A 45 -10.02 23.48 -3.66
N GLY A 46 -10.76 24.60 -3.67
CA GLY A 46 -10.34 25.81 -2.94
C GLY A 46 -8.95 26.33 -3.35
N GLY A 47 -8.58 26.19 -4.63
CA GLY A 47 -7.28 26.61 -5.14
C GLY A 47 -6.11 25.66 -4.81
N ILE A 48 -6.39 24.52 -4.20
CA ILE A 48 -5.39 23.48 -3.90
C ILE A 48 -5.56 22.32 -4.88
N THR A 49 -4.48 21.96 -5.56
CA THR A 49 -4.44 20.77 -6.41
C THR A 49 -4.09 19.55 -5.56
N ILE A 50 -4.87 18.49 -5.73
CA ILE A 50 -4.66 17.17 -5.12
C ILE A 50 -4.44 16.17 -6.26
N GLU A 51 -3.35 15.45 -6.21
CA GLU A 51 -3.03 14.40 -7.16
C GLU A 51 -3.24 13.02 -6.52
N LEU A 52 -4.02 12.18 -7.20
CA LEU A 52 -4.19 10.77 -6.87
C LEU A 52 -3.35 9.96 -7.84
N ILE A 53 -2.42 9.18 -7.33
CA ILE A 53 -1.46 8.42 -8.14
C ILE A 53 -1.56 6.95 -7.76
N TYR A 54 -1.83 6.10 -8.74
CA TYR A 54 -1.78 4.65 -8.56
C TYR A 54 -0.36 4.15 -8.89
N PRO A 55 0.42 3.75 -7.89
CA PRO A 55 1.79 3.34 -8.13
C PRO A 55 1.94 1.90 -8.66
N GLY A 56 0.85 1.15 -8.71
CA GLY A 56 0.77 -0.28 -8.98
C GLY A 56 0.20 -1.05 -7.78
N GLU A 57 0.03 -2.34 -7.93
CA GLU A 57 -0.35 -3.20 -6.81
C GLU A 57 0.70 -3.12 -5.69
N GLY A 58 0.30 -3.46 -4.49
CA GLY A 58 1.17 -3.41 -3.33
C GLY A 58 0.44 -3.97 -2.13
N HIS A 59 0.17 -3.12 -1.13
CA HIS A 59 -0.53 -3.52 0.09
C HIS A 59 -1.94 -4.05 -0.20
N GLY A 60 -2.67 -3.42 -1.11
CA GLY A 60 -4.02 -3.84 -1.47
C GLY A 60 -4.47 -3.27 -2.81
N GLU A 61 -5.58 -3.82 -3.32
CA GLU A 61 -6.18 -3.43 -4.61
C GLU A 61 -6.54 -1.94 -4.64
N GLY A 62 -5.92 -1.21 -5.55
CA GLY A 62 -6.19 0.21 -5.76
C GLY A 62 -5.61 1.15 -4.70
N ASN A 63 -4.72 0.67 -3.79
CA ASN A 63 -4.05 1.54 -2.84
C ASN A 63 -3.26 2.63 -3.58
N SER A 64 -3.55 3.88 -3.28
CA SER A 64 -3.11 5.03 -4.06
C SER A 64 -2.41 6.06 -3.18
N ILE A 65 -1.50 6.80 -3.80
CA ILE A 65 -0.85 7.95 -3.21
C ILE A 65 -1.79 9.14 -3.36
N ILE A 66 -1.99 9.89 -2.29
CA ILE A 66 -2.63 11.22 -2.29
C ILE A 66 -1.51 12.22 -2.09
N TYR A 67 -1.32 13.12 -3.05
CA TYR A 67 -0.22 14.08 -3.02
C TYR A 67 -0.73 15.52 -3.20
N ILE A 68 -0.24 16.42 -2.36
CA ILE A 68 -0.55 17.86 -2.43
C ILE A 68 0.76 18.60 -2.72
N PRO A 69 1.09 18.85 -4.01
CA PRO A 69 2.38 19.43 -4.41
C PRO A 69 2.67 20.78 -3.74
N SER A 70 1.69 21.67 -3.70
CA SER A 70 1.85 23.01 -3.12
C SER A 70 2.15 23.01 -1.62
N ARG A 71 1.87 21.91 -0.92
CA ARG A 71 2.13 21.73 0.51
C ARG A 71 3.25 20.76 0.80
N LYS A 72 3.78 20.07 -0.21
CA LYS A 72 4.76 18.99 -0.09
C LYS A 72 4.34 17.90 0.90
N ILE A 73 3.05 17.59 0.90
CA ILE A 73 2.44 16.56 1.74
C ILE A 73 2.05 15.38 0.86
N MET A 74 2.42 14.19 1.29
CA MET A 74 2.03 12.95 0.65
C MET A 74 1.40 12.01 1.68
N MET A 75 0.35 11.31 1.29
CA MET A 75 -0.27 10.23 2.05
C MET A 75 -0.21 8.95 1.22
N TYR A 76 0.34 7.89 1.78
CA TYR A 76 0.37 6.56 1.15
C TYR A 76 0.21 5.52 2.25
N VAL A 77 -1.07 5.22 2.55
CA VAL A 77 -1.49 4.45 3.72
C VAL A 77 -1.02 3.00 3.61
N ASP A 78 -0.65 2.41 4.75
CA ASP A 78 -0.31 0.99 4.95
C ASP A 78 0.93 0.48 4.20
N THR A 79 1.68 1.36 3.56
CA THR A 79 2.82 0.96 2.73
C THR A 79 4.13 1.03 3.48
N VAL A 80 4.33 2.09 4.24
CA VAL A 80 5.53 2.33 5.05
C VAL A 80 5.12 2.86 6.41
N THR A 81 5.58 2.22 7.48
CA THR A 81 5.43 2.75 8.83
C THR A 81 6.75 3.41 9.24
N PRO A 82 6.77 4.74 9.46
CA PRO A 82 8.00 5.47 9.78
C PRO A 82 8.72 4.91 11.02
N LYS A 83 10.04 4.74 10.94
CA LYS A 83 10.91 4.18 12.00
C LYS A 83 10.46 2.82 12.53
N SER A 84 9.84 2.03 11.70
CA SER A 84 9.40 0.69 12.07
C SER A 84 9.74 -0.30 10.96
N VAL A 85 10.09 -1.51 11.35
CA VAL A 85 10.11 -2.61 10.39
C VAL A 85 8.68 -2.92 9.94
N PRO A 86 8.50 -3.46 8.75
CA PRO A 86 7.18 -3.91 8.31
C PRO A 86 6.55 -4.85 9.34
N PHE A 87 5.25 -4.67 9.58
CA PHE A 87 4.49 -5.54 10.46
C PHE A 87 4.58 -7.01 10.00
N LYS A 88 4.22 -7.94 10.87
CA LYS A 88 4.22 -9.38 10.59
C LYS A 88 3.67 -9.68 9.18
N ASN A 89 4.34 -10.57 8.45
CA ASN A 89 4.00 -10.93 7.07
C ASN A 89 3.93 -9.71 6.13
N PHE A 90 4.79 -8.70 6.32
CA PHE A 90 4.77 -7.45 5.56
C PHE A 90 3.40 -6.77 5.54
N ALA A 91 2.70 -6.79 6.70
CA ALA A 91 1.34 -6.25 6.85
C ALA A 91 0.33 -6.87 5.87
N TYR A 92 0.49 -8.16 5.56
CA TYR A 92 -0.35 -8.89 4.59
C TYR A 92 -0.37 -8.27 3.19
N THR A 93 0.71 -7.62 2.81
CA THR A 93 0.89 -7.04 1.47
C THR A 93 0.68 -8.09 0.39
N ALA A 94 -0.21 -7.82 -0.56
CA ALA A 94 -0.56 -8.74 -1.64
C ALA A 94 0.61 -8.98 -2.61
N ASP A 95 1.36 -7.93 -2.95
CA ASP A 95 2.57 -7.99 -3.80
C ASP A 95 3.69 -7.12 -3.25
N ILE A 96 4.64 -7.76 -2.55
CA ILE A 96 5.79 -7.09 -1.93
C ILE A 96 6.68 -6.41 -2.98
N LEU A 97 6.89 -7.05 -4.13
CA LEU A 97 7.77 -6.48 -5.16
C LEU A 97 7.15 -5.25 -5.82
N SER A 98 5.85 -5.29 -6.04
CA SER A 98 5.12 -4.14 -6.53
C SER A 98 5.05 -3.02 -5.49
N GLN A 99 4.89 -3.35 -4.20
CA GLN A 99 4.95 -2.37 -3.12
C GLN A 99 6.30 -1.65 -3.07
N MET A 100 7.42 -2.37 -3.20
CA MET A 100 8.76 -1.75 -3.26
C MET A 100 8.85 -0.75 -4.42
N LYS A 101 8.38 -1.13 -5.63
CA LYS A 101 8.32 -0.22 -6.78
C LYS A 101 7.41 0.99 -6.51
N GLY A 102 6.31 0.78 -5.79
CA GLY A 102 5.41 1.86 -5.37
C GLY A 102 6.11 2.85 -4.44
N ILE A 103 6.89 2.36 -3.47
CA ILE A 103 7.70 3.20 -2.58
C ILE A 103 8.78 3.96 -3.38
N GLU A 104 9.45 3.31 -4.33
CA GLU A 104 10.42 3.97 -5.21
C GLU A 104 9.78 5.10 -6.05
N LYS A 105 8.55 4.91 -6.53
CA LYS A 105 7.78 5.97 -7.22
C LYS A 105 7.42 7.10 -6.27
N ALA A 106 6.95 6.79 -5.06
CA ALA A 106 6.62 7.77 -4.04
C ALA A 106 7.83 8.64 -3.67
N LEU A 107 9.02 8.04 -3.53
CA LEU A 107 10.27 8.74 -3.23
C LEU A 107 10.72 9.73 -4.31
N LYS A 108 10.19 9.63 -5.55
CA LYS A 108 10.46 10.60 -6.64
C LYS A 108 9.63 11.88 -6.50
N LEU A 109 8.57 11.87 -5.70
CA LEU A 109 7.77 13.06 -5.44
C LEU A 109 8.52 14.03 -4.53
N ASP A 110 8.25 15.32 -4.67
CA ASP A 110 8.84 16.38 -3.84
C ASP A 110 7.97 16.61 -2.59
N PHE A 111 8.13 15.78 -1.57
CA PHE A 111 7.42 15.91 -0.31
C PHE A 111 8.37 16.03 0.88
N ASN A 112 7.89 16.73 1.91
CA ASN A 112 8.56 16.87 3.20
C ASN A 112 7.85 16.07 4.29
N VAL A 113 6.53 15.88 4.14
CA VAL A 113 5.67 15.23 5.12
C VAL A 113 5.03 14.00 4.50
N TYR A 114 5.15 12.88 5.18
CA TYR A 114 4.56 11.61 4.80
C TYR A 114 3.53 11.15 5.86
N ILE A 115 2.32 10.84 5.42
CA ILE A 115 1.23 10.32 6.26
C ILE A 115 1.06 8.83 5.97
N ALA A 116 1.37 8.00 6.97
CA ALA A 116 1.41 6.54 6.85
C ALA A 116 0.08 5.84 7.12
N GLY A 117 -0.83 6.49 7.84
CA GLY A 117 -2.14 5.93 8.23
C GLY A 117 -2.20 5.34 9.63
N HIS A 118 -1.13 4.73 10.15
CA HIS A 118 -1.16 3.96 11.40
C HIS A 118 -0.48 4.60 12.61
N LEU A 119 0.28 5.63 12.44
CA LEU A 119 0.90 6.34 13.57
C LEU A 119 0.25 7.68 13.80
N ASN A 120 0.31 8.14 15.04
CA ASN A 120 -0.16 9.47 15.42
C ASN A 120 0.86 10.59 15.11
N ARG A 121 1.83 10.32 14.25
CA ARG A 121 2.83 11.28 13.77
C ARG A 121 3.08 11.11 12.27
N PRO A 122 3.48 12.17 11.58
CA PRO A 122 3.97 12.07 10.21
C PRO A 122 5.36 11.42 10.16
N GLY A 123 5.72 10.90 8.99
CA GLY A 123 7.07 10.47 8.66
C GLY A 123 7.78 11.44 7.72
N SER A 124 9.05 11.19 7.49
CA SER A 124 9.90 11.91 6.54
C SER A 124 10.24 11.05 5.32
N LYS A 125 10.83 11.69 4.33
CA LYS A 125 11.35 11.02 3.12
C LYS A 125 12.51 10.08 3.44
N GLU A 126 13.34 10.46 4.42
CA GLU A 126 14.46 9.67 4.91
C GLU A 126 13.98 8.40 5.59
N GLU A 127 12.97 8.51 6.47
CA GLU A 127 12.37 7.34 7.13
C GLU A 127 11.73 6.36 6.11
N MET A 128 11.17 6.88 5.02
CA MET A 128 10.65 6.03 3.93
C MET A 128 11.78 5.30 3.19
N LYS A 129 12.93 5.95 2.98
CA LYS A 129 14.13 5.32 2.37
C LYS A 129 14.66 4.20 3.26
N GLU A 130 14.79 4.43 4.58
CA GLU A 130 15.26 3.43 5.55
C GLU A 130 14.40 2.16 5.49
N VAL A 131 13.08 2.31 5.41
CA VAL A 131 12.19 1.16 5.28
C VAL A 131 12.35 0.46 3.93
N LEU A 132 12.53 1.20 2.83
CA LEU A 132 12.81 0.59 1.52
C LEU A 132 14.13 -0.20 1.53
N GLU A 133 15.17 0.32 2.17
CA GLU A 133 16.45 -0.40 2.35
C GLU A 133 16.26 -1.70 3.13
N TYR A 134 15.43 -1.70 4.17
CA TYR A 134 15.05 -2.93 4.88
C TYR A 134 14.37 -3.95 3.95
N TYR A 135 13.46 -3.53 3.07
CA TYR A 135 12.85 -4.42 2.08
C TYR A 135 13.89 -5.01 1.13
N HIS A 136 14.82 -4.21 0.62
CA HIS A 136 15.90 -4.68 -0.24
C HIS A 136 16.82 -5.69 0.47
N ALA A 137 17.21 -5.40 1.71
CA ALA A 137 18.03 -6.29 2.52
C ALA A 137 17.31 -7.62 2.81
N SER A 138 16.04 -7.58 3.17
CA SER A 138 15.21 -8.76 3.42
C SER A 138 15.06 -9.61 2.17
N LYS A 139 14.80 -9.00 1.01
CA LYS A 139 14.74 -9.69 -0.28
C LYS A 139 16.07 -10.39 -0.60
N LYS A 140 17.20 -9.69 -0.45
CA LYS A 140 18.53 -10.25 -0.69
C LYS A 140 18.81 -11.44 0.22
N ALA A 141 18.57 -11.30 1.52
CA ALA A 141 18.76 -12.36 2.50
C ALA A 141 17.88 -13.58 2.20
N SER A 142 16.63 -13.38 1.80
CA SER A 142 15.71 -14.47 1.42
C SER A 142 16.20 -15.22 0.20
N ILE A 143 16.67 -14.52 -0.85
CA ILE A 143 17.24 -15.15 -2.05
C ILE A 143 18.50 -15.99 -1.69
N GLU A 144 19.38 -15.45 -0.85
CA GLU A 144 20.58 -16.15 -0.40
C GLU A 144 20.27 -17.39 0.45
N ALA A 145 19.25 -17.28 1.32
CA ALA A 145 18.80 -18.42 2.12
C ALA A 145 18.21 -19.54 1.24
N ILE A 146 17.34 -19.18 0.29
CA ILE A 146 16.73 -20.17 -0.64
C ILE A 146 17.79 -20.89 -1.47
N LYS A 147 18.87 -20.23 -1.87
CA LYS A 147 19.99 -20.86 -2.60
C LYS A 147 20.76 -21.90 -1.76
N LYS A 148 20.77 -21.72 -0.44
CA LYS A 148 21.52 -22.59 0.50
C LYS A 148 20.70 -23.73 1.05
N VAL A 149 19.38 -23.65 0.98
CA VAL A 149 18.47 -24.59 1.63
C VAL A 149 17.51 -25.15 0.60
N SER A 150 17.64 -26.46 0.30
CA SER A 150 16.68 -27.16 -0.53
C SER A 150 15.34 -27.27 0.20
N PHE A 151 14.23 -26.96 -0.48
CA PHE A 151 12.88 -27.16 0.05
C PHE A 151 12.63 -28.62 0.49
N LEU A 152 13.18 -29.58 -0.26
CA LEU A 152 13.08 -31.01 0.07
C LEU A 152 13.81 -31.34 1.36
N ASP A 153 14.99 -30.74 1.61
CA ASP A 153 15.75 -30.93 2.84
C ASP A 153 15.01 -30.37 4.06
N VAL A 154 14.38 -29.20 3.92
CA VAL A 154 13.56 -28.60 4.99
C VAL A 154 12.36 -29.49 5.30
N ARG A 155 11.65 -29.96 4.26
CA ARG A 155 10.48 -30.82 4.42
C ARG A 155 10.84 -32.17 5.08
N SER A 156 11.96 -32.75 4.71
CA SER A 156 12.41 -34.03 5.29
C SER A 156 12.84 -33.90 6.76
N LYS A 157 13.34 -32.71 7.17
CA LYS A 157 13.78 -32.44 8.55
C LYS A 157 12.68 -31.88 9.44
N SER A 158 11.55 -31.45 8.86
CA SER A 158 10.39 -30.99 9.63
C SER A 158 9.75 -32.17 10.37
N LYS A 159 9.77 -32.12 11.70
CA LYS A 159 9.10 -33.13 12.55
C LYS A 159 7.56 -32.95 12.56
N THR A 160 7.03 -31.91 11.99
CA THR A 160 5.59 -31.67 11.88
C THR A 160 5.06 -32.32 10.61
N LYS A 161 4.56 -33.55 10.76
CA LYS A 161 3.89 -34.30 9.67
C LYS A 161 2.51 -33.72 9.29
N ASP A 162 1.97 -32.80 10.05
CA ASP A 162 0.62 -32.28 9.90
C ASP A 162 0.60 -30.75 9.99
N VAL A 163 1.10 -30.06 8.95
CA VAL A 163 0.58 -28.73 8.63
C VAL A 163 -0.49 -28.98 7.58
N GLN A 164 -1.71 -29.25 8.03
CA GLN A 164 -2.90 -29.04 7.21
C GLN A 164 -2.92 -27.56 6.83
N PHE A 165 -2.76 -27.28 5.56
CA PHE A 165 -3.15 -26.00 4.99
C PHE A 165 -4.67 -26.00 4.96
N ASP A 166 -5.29 -25.59 6.05
CA ASP A 166 -6.70 -25.24 6.03
C ASP A 166 -6.85 -24.04 5.10
N ASN A 167 -7.66 -24.25 4.08
CA ASN A 167 -8.01 -23.32 3.05
C ASN A 167 -8.47 -22.00 3.68
N CYS A 168 -7.74 -20.90 3.43
CA CYS A 168 -8.27 -19.53 3.50
C CYS A 168 -8.82 -19.12 2.15
#